data_b0b29ee43a26f3c790d8d14db47842dd
#
_entry.id   b0b29ee43a26f3c790d8d14db47842dd
#
_cell.length_a   1.000
_cell.length_b   1.000
_cell.length_c   1.000
_cell.angle_alpha   90.00
_cell.angle_beta   90.00
_cell.angle_gamma   90.00
#
_symmetry.space_group_name_H-M   'P 1'
#
loop_
_entity.id
_entity.type
_entity.pdbx_description
1 polymer ?
#
loop_
_entity_poly.entity_id
_entity_poly.type
_entity_poly.pdbx_seq_one_letter_code
_entity_poly.pdbx_strand_id
1 'polypeptide(L)'
;MGGRERDHLVVDQVHGPGGGDDLDIAQGGRPTLARDDPDGAVGHDPLAQRPDPGQLVRRICHQHDDVRVRPWLAVADVVRSLAESGPELDIVDPDDRHAGAGPDPELVDEGGPVHALHRAMVPRMSAHDEPLVVFGPHSLEHDFGPHHPLTPRRFGPGIDLLEALGARPGLAPQPASDEELLAVHEPGYLATVRRFSADPRRAPAMGIGPGDVPPFAGMHEAAAAVAGGTLRALEAILRGDVAHAFHPGGGLHHAMAGRAAGFCIYNDVALAIALARRVGLRVMYIDLDVHHGDGVEAIHRDDPDVLTVSIHETGRTLFPGTGAATDVGGGPAVGTVVNLPVEPMAGDEAWLAAIKVALPALAEAFRPDLVVSQHGSDAHAWDPLAHLGVTTTAMSEAARLVDTIAHDHADGRWLSTGGGGYEVYRVVPRAWALVWLAAAHREVPVEIPAGWRERWTAEAARYDAGPLPERLLDEPNVALTRGPGREAAAHQAEAMTALVVDRALHALSRRR
;
A
#
# COMPACT_ATOMS: atom_id res chain seq x y z
N MET A 1 22.37 -52.17 38.59
CA MET A 1 23.64 -51.59 39.06
C MET A 1 23.77 -50.31 38.32
N GLY A 2 23.52 -49.30 38.84
CA GLY A 2 24.06 -48.18 39.61
C GLY A 2 24.05 -46.98 38.68
N GLY A 3 23.57 -45.85 38.96
CA GLY A 3 23.21 -45.08 40.12
C GLY A 3 23.62 -43.63 39.89
N ARG A 4 22.63 -42.70 39.93
CA ARG A 4 22.73 -41.31 40.50
C ARG A 4 23.84 -40.40 39.92
N GLU A 5 23.62 -39.13 39.66
CA GLU A 5 23.12 -38.10 40.60
C GLU A 5 22.66 -36.83 39.84
N ARG A 6 21.68 -36.15 40.43
CA ARG A 6 21.21 -34.81 40.10
C ARG A 6 22.06 -33.79 40.81
N ASP A 7 22.28 -32.63 40.26
CA ASP A 7 22.55 -31.44 41.04
C ASP A 7 21.71 -30.24 40.57
N HIS A 8 20.93 -29.79 41.56
CA HIS A 8 20.20 -28.52 41.57
C HIS A 8 21.18 -27.41 41.96
N LEU A 9 21.10 -26.26 41.34
CA LEU A 9 21.60 -25.03 41.94
C LEU A 9 20.50 -23.96 41.96
N VAL A 10 20.32 -23.52 43.23
CA VAL A 10 19.29 -22.61 43.75
C VAL A 10 19.71 -21.17 43.52
N VAL A 11 18.72 -20.34 43.26
CA VAL A 11 18.77 -18.88 43.21
C VAL A 11 18.83 -18.33 44.64
N ASP A 12 19.67 -17.35 44.89
CA ASP A 12 19.57 -16.50 46.08
C ASP A 12 19.50 -15.01 45.70
N GLN A 13 18.42 -14.41 46.22
CA GLN A 13 18.18 -12.97 46.29
C GLN A 13 18.97 -12.37 47.46
N VAL A 14 19.52 -11.18 47.26
CA VAL A 14 19.90 -10.31 48.39
C VAL A 14 19.39 -8.88 48.14
N HIS A 15 18.63 -8.43 49.15
CA HIS A 15 18.10 -7.07 49.33
C HIS A 15 19.19 -6.10 49.83
N GLY A 16 18.94 -4.76 49.53
CA GLY A 16 19.71 -3.59 49.96
C GLY A 16 19.82 -3.37 51.46
N PRO A 17 20.16 -2.20 52.04
CA PRO A 17 19.79 -0.82 51.64
C PRO A 17 20.84 0.30 51.98
N GLY A 18 20.57 1.53 51.48
CA GLY A 18 20.60 2.73 52.31
C GLY A 18 21.85 3.64 52.37
N GLY A 19 21.60 4.95 52.27
CA GLY A 19 22.47 6.07 52.72
C GLY A 19 23.12 6.82 51.56
N GLY A 20 22.81 7.98 51.26
CA GLY A 20 22.68 9.31 51.77
C GLY A 20 24.02 10.03 51.92
N ASP A 21 24.23 11.10 51.15
CA ASP A 21 24.62 12.41 51.64
C ASP A 21 25.17 13.35 50.56
N ASP A 22 24.77 14.57 50.70
CA ASP A 22 25.08 15.82 50.02
C ASP A 22 26.57 16.15 49.88
N LEU A 23 26.87 17.04 48.93
CA LEU A 23 27.66 18.30 49.05
C LEU A 23 28.06 18.83 47.66
N ASP A 24 27.45 19.90 47.23
CA ASP A 24 27.86 21.30 47.23
C ASP A 24 28.97 21.76 46.25
N ILE A 25 28.53 22.64 45.34
CA ILE A 25 29.08 23.90 44.86
C ILE A 25 30.55 23.99 44.39
N ALA A 26 30.76 24.38 43.14
CA ALA A 26 31.62 25.51 42.83
C ALA A 26 31.39 26.08 41.42
N GLN A 27 31.14 27.35 41.39
CA GLN A 27 31.10 28.33 40.29
C GLN A 27 32.47 28.51 39.65
N GLY A 28 32.47 28.95 38.40
CA GLY A 28 33.56 29.82 37.98
C GLY A 28 34.00 29.75 36.52
N GLY A 29 33.73 30.79 35.77
CA GLY A 29 34.67 31.30 34.80
C GLY A 29 34.28 31.36 33.34
N ARG A 30 33.64 32.44 32.94
CA ARG A 30 33.80 33.00 31.57
C ARG A 30 35.20 33.61 31.45
N PRO A 31 35.77 33.63 30.26
CA PRO A 31 36.41 34.85 29.78
C PRO A 31 35.87 35.37 28.46
N THR A 32 35.90 36.67 28.42
CA THR A 32 35.52 37.64 27.39
C THR A 32 36.57 37.74 26.29
N LEU A 33 36.04 37.96 25.05
CA LEU A 33 36.48 38.87 23.98
C LEU A 33 37.98 39.18 23.77
N ALA A 34 38.46 38.89 22.55
CA ALA A 34 39.34 39.81 21.83
C ALA A 34 38.99 39.83 20.34
N ARG A 35 38.83 41.02 19.82
CA ARG A 35 38.70 41.38 18.41
C ARG A 35 40.09 41.28 17.75
N ASP A 36 40.11 40.92 16.44
CA ASP A 36 40.69 41.74 15.35
C ASP A 36 40.58 40.98 14.02
N ASP A 37 39.97 41.64 13.04
CA ASP A 37 40.04 41.45 11.59
C ASP A 37 41.32 42.14 11.07
N PRO A 38 41.80 42.03 9.80
CA PRO A 38 41.15 41.58 8.56
C PRO A 38 42.05 40.70 7.62
N ASP A 39 41.49 40.06 6.64
CA ASP A 39 41.85 40.03 5.22
C ASP A 39 41.41 38.74 4.50
N GLY A 40 40.49 38.89 3.60
CA GLY A 40 40.35 38.38 2.24
C GLY A 40 40.69 36.93 1.91
N ALA A 41 39.70 36.04 1.91
CA ALA A 41 39.66 34.93 0.94
C ALA A 41 38.21 34.55 0.65
N VAL A 42 37.78 34.78 -0.58
CA VAL A 42 36.49 34.33 -1.12
C VAL A 42 36.52 32.80 -1.22
N GLY A 43 35.97 32.13 -0.21
CA GLY A 43 35.71 30.69 -0.22
C GLY A 43 34.33 30.42 -0.84
N HIS A 44 34.30 29.84 -2.00
CA HIS A 44 33.08 29.30 -2.58
C HIS A 44 32.50 28.24 -1.66
N ASP A 45 31.30 28.46 -1.14
CA ASP A 45 30.49 27.52 -0.40
C ASP A 45 29.90 26.46 -1.38
N PRO A 46 30.25 25.14 -1.30
CA PRO A 46 29.72 24.12 -2.17
C PRO A 46 28.28 23.69 -1.86
N LEU A 47 27.64 24.34 -0.87
CA LEU A 47 26.28 23.94 -0.42
C LEU A 47 25.13 24.66 -1.16
N ALA A 48 25.40 25.47 -2.17
CA ALA A 48 24.41 26.36 -2.79
C ALA A 48 23.72 25.80 -4.05
N GLN A 49 23.83 24.51 -4.39
CA GLN A 49 23.08 23.94 -5.51
C GLN A 49 22.40 22.64 -5.12
N ARG A 50 21.39 22.72 -4.24
CA ARG A 50 20.35 21.70 -4.21
C ARG A 50 19.45 21.92 -5.43
N PRO A 51 19.17 20.93 -6.28
CA PRO A 51 18.08 21.05 -7.23
C PRO A 51 16.81 21.21 -6.39
N ASP A 52 16.16 22.35 -6.56
CA ASP A 52 14.87 22.66 -5.93
C ASP A 52 13.88 21.55 -6.35
N PRO A 53 13.27 20.82 -5.40
CA PRO A 53 12.23 19.85 -5.73
C PRO A 53 11.13 20.46 -6.61
N GLY A 54 10.86 21.76 -6.45
CA GLY A 54 9.99 22.54 -7.32
C GLY A 54 10.46 22.66 -8.77
N GLN A 55 11.76 22.49 -9.07
CA GLN A 55 12.23 22.49 -10.46
C GLN A 55 11.96 21.16 -11.18
N LEU A 56 12.07 20.03 -10.48
CA LEU A 56 11.69 18.73 -11.03
C LEU A 56 10.19 18.71 -11.33
N VAL A 57 9.37 19.17 -10.38
CA VAL A 57 7.93 19.29 -10.53
C VAL A 57 7.55 20.26 -11.66
N ARG A 58 8.18 21.44 -11.76
CA ARG A 58 7.92 22.39 -12.85
C ARG A 58 8.29 21.82 -14.22
N ARG A 59 9.34 21.01 -14.31
CA ARG A 59 9.75 20.37 -15.55
C ARG A 59 8.76 19.30 -16.02
N ILE A 60 8.13 18.58 -15.07
CA ILE A 60 7.10 17.58 -15.35
C ILE A 60 5.77 18.27 -15.70
N CYS A 61 5.38 19.33 -14.97
CA CYS A 61 4.09 20.01 -15.19
C CYS A 61 4.03 20.83 -16.48
N HIS A 62 5.14 21.42 -16.96
CA HIS A 62 5.14 22.19 -18.22
C HIS A 62 4.93 21.37 -19.49
N GLN A 63 5.02 20.04 -19.42
CA GLN A 63 4.77 19.16 -20.58
C GLN A 63 3.31 18.72 -20.72
N HIS A 64 2.43 19.02 -19.74
CA HIS A 64 1.08 18.46 -19.67
C HIS A 64 -0.04 19.47 -19.39
N ASP A 65 0.13 20.75 -19.75
CA ASP A 65 -0.88 21.81 -19.54
C ASP A 65 -2.19 21.63 -20.37
N ASP A 66 -2.30 20.60 -21.20
CA ASP A 66 -3.45 20.42 -22.11
C ASP A 66 -4.50 19.36 -21.66
N VAL A 67 -4.32 18.71 -20.50
CA VAL A 67 -5.35 17.81 -19.97
C VAL A 67 -6.33 18.61 -19.11
N ARG A 68 -7.34 19.20 -19.76
CA ARG A 68 -8.51 19.77 -19.08
C ARG A 68 -9.31 18.66 -18.42
N VAL A 69 -9.00 18.38 -17.15
CA VAL A 69 -9.89 17.60 -16.28
C VAL A 69 -11.18 18.41 -16.10
N ARG A 70 -12.28 17.94 -16.63
CA ARG A 70 -13.60 18.54 -16.41
C ARG A 70 -13.89 18.52 -14.90
N PRO A 71 -14.44 19.62 -14.33
CA PRO A 71 -14.86 19.59 -12.93
C PRO A 71 -15.96 18.56 -12.73
N TRP A 72 -15.86 17.81 -11.68
CA TRP A 72 -16.74 16.83 -11.07
C TRP A 72 -18.16 16.76 -11.61
N LEU A 73 -18.50 15.62 -12.19
CA LEU A 73 -19.86 15.09 -12.13
C LEU A 73 -19.97 14.28 -10.84
N ALA A 74 -20.92 14.64 -9.98
CA ALA A 74 -21.21 13.89 -8.76
C ALA A 74 -21.41 12.40 -9.12
N VAL A 75 -21.05 11.48 -8.23
CA VAL A 75 -21.23 10.03 -8.44
C VAL A 75 -22.67 9.71 -8.92
N ALA A 76 -23.66 10.51 -8.47
CA ALA A 76 -25.03 10.48 -8.95
C ALA A 76 -25.16 10.73 -10.48
N ASP A 77 -24.30 11.55 -11.06
CA ASP A 77 -24.34 11.86 -12.50
C ASP A 77 -23.64 10.79 -13.32
N VAL A 78 -22.61 10.12 -12.79
CA VAL A 78 -22.02 8.92 -13.42
C VAL A 78 -23.04 7.79 -13.43
N VAL A 79 -23.72 7.54 -12.32
CA VAL A 79 -24.79 6.55 -12.19
C VAL A 79 -25.99 6.93 -13.07
N ARG A 80 -26.35 8.22 -13.16
CA ARG A 80 -27.44 8.70 -14.00
C ARG A 80 -27.07 8.65 -15.49
N SER A 81 -25.85 9.02 -15.87
CA SER A 81 -25.36 8.92 -17.25
C SER A 81 -25.31 7.47 -17.75
N LEU A 82 -25.01 6.53 -16.86
CA LEU A 82 -25.06 5.10 -17.16
C LEU A 82 -26.49 4.57 -17.26
N ALA A 83 -27.44 5.16 -16.52
CA ALA A 83 -28.85 4.76 -16.57
C ALA A 83 -29.62 5.37 -17.77
N GLU A 84 -29.20 6.54 -18.27
CA GLU A 84 -29.88 7.25 -19.37
C GLU A 84 -29.49 6.74 -20.78
N SER A 85 -28.51 5.85 -20.89
CA SER A 85 -28.06 5.27 -22.17
C SER A 85 -28.60 3.87 -22.47
N GLY A 86 -29.53 3.35 -21.68
CA GLY A 86 -30.19 2.06 -21.91
C GLY A 86 -31.54 2.18 -22.60
N PRO A 87 -32.01 1.14 -23.33
CA PRO A 87 -33.33 1.14 -23.96
C PRO A 87 -34.45 1.17 -22.93
N GLU A 88 -35.50 1.95 -23.20
CA GLU A 88 -36.72 2.01 -22.40
C GLU A 88 -37.28 0.60 -22.17
N LEU A 89 -37.41 0.21 -20.90
CA LEU A 89 -38.16 -0.98 -20.49
C LEU A 89 -39.52 -0.53 -19.95
N ASP A 90 -40.56 -0.97 -20.63
CA ASP A 90 -41.96 -0.80 -20.19
C ASP A 90 -42.17 -1.37 -18.79
N ILE A 91 -42.60 -0.50 -17.87
CA ILE A 91 -42.98 -0.87 -16.49
C ILE A 91 -44.40 -1.47 -16.58
N VAL A 92 -44.51 -2.77 -16.33
CA VAL A 92 -45.81 -3.45 -16.15
C VAL A 92 -46.21 -3.32 -14.66
N ASP A 93 -47.43 -2.85 -14.46
CA ASP A 93 -48.13 -2.61 -13.20
C ASP A 93 -48.30 -3.90 -12.36
N PRO A 94 -48.05 -3.91 -11.02
CA PRO A 94 -48.04 -5.13 -10.21
C PRO A 94 -49.39 -5.57 -9.65
N ASP A 95 -50.53 -5.21 -10.24
CA ASP A 95 -51.88 -5.60 -9.74
C ASP A 95 -52.64 -6.50 -10.73
N ASP A 96 -52.20 -7.75 -10.90
CA ASP A 96 -53.11 -8.79 -11.39
C ASP A 96 -52.79 -10.16 -10.72
N ARG A 97 -53.57 -10.48 -9.67
CA ARG A 97 -53.57 -11.76 -8.99
C ARG A 97 -54.55 -12.70 -9.67
N HIS A 98 -54.06 -13.77 -10.29
CA HIS A 98 -54.85 -15.03 -10.31
C HIS A 98 -53.95 -16.26 -10.39
N ALA A 99 -54.38 -17.25 -9.61
CA ALA A 99 -53.75 -18.51 -9.21
C ALA A 99 -53.52 -19.49 -10.36
N GLY A 100 -52.45 -20.29 -10.23
CA GLY A 100 -52.27 -21.52 -11.03
C GLY A 100 -51.04 -22.27 -10.56
N ALA A 101 -51.26 -23.42 -9.90
CA ALA A 101 -50.20 -24.30 -9.42
C ALA A 101 -49.49 -25.01 -10.59
N GLY A 102 -48.18 -25.03 -10.60
CA GLY A 102 -47.33 -25.82 -11.50
C GLY A 102 -45.97 -26.08 -10.85
N PRO A 103 -45.20 -27.07 -11.30
CA PRO A 103 -44.24 -27.84 -10.51
C PRO A 103 -42.92 -27.08 -10.18
N ASP A 104 -42.21 -27.61 -9.17
CA ASP A 104 -40.96 -27.12 -8.58
C ASP A 104 -39.93 -26.61 -9.60
N PRO A 105 -39.35 -25.43 -9.36
CA PRO A 105 -38.23 -24.98 -10.17
C PRO A 105 -36.90 -25.49 -9.61
N GLU A 106 -36.14 -26.15 -10.48
CA GLU A 106 -34.70 -26.35 -10.34
C GLU A 106 -34.02 -25.03 -9.95
N LEU A 107 -33.10 -25.11 -8.98
CA LEU A 107 -32.27 -24.02 -8.52
C LEU A 107 -31.45 -23.42 -9.67
N VAL A 108 -31.91 -22.32 -10.20
CA VAL A 108 -31.16 -21.49 -11.13
C VAL A 108 -30.31 -20.51 -10.33
N ASP A 109 -29.04 -20.48 -10.63
CA ASP A 109 -27.97 -19.63 -10.10
C ASP A 109 -28.41 -18.14 -10.15
N GLU A 110 -28.83 -17.57 -9.01
CA GLU A 110 -29.17 -16.16 -8.86
C GLU A 110 -27.96 -15.33 -8.46
N GLY A 111 -26.99 -15.19 -9.37
CA GLY A 111 -26.22 -13.97 -9.46
C GLY A 111 -27.17 -12.87 -9.96
N GLY A 112 -27.68 -12.03 -9.04
CA GLY A 112 -28.78 -11.11 -9.35
C GLY A 112 -28.54 -10.26 -10.61
N PRO A 113 -29.59 -9.80 -11.29
CA PRO A 113 -29.54 -9.13 -12.58
C PRO A 113 -28.66 -7.84 -12.61
N VAL A 114 -28.36 -7.27 -11.43
CA VAL A 114 -27.48 -6.09 -11.29
C VAL A 114 -26.03 -6.41 -11.62
N HIS A 115 -25.49 -7.56 -11.19
CA HIS A 115 -24.11 -7.97 -11.51
C HIS A 115 -23.91 -8.30 -12.99
N ALA A 116 -24.91 -8.90 -13.64
CA ALA A 116 -24.85 -9.19 -15.06
C ALA A 116 -24.92 -7.92 -15.93
N LEU A 117 -25.71 -6.94 -15.52
CA LEU A 117 -25.83 -5.65 -16.22
C LEU A 117 -24.54 -4.80 -16.08
N HIS A 118 -23.90 -4.78 -14.91
CA HIS A 118 -22.64 -4.04 -14.70
C HIS A 118 -21.47 -4.65 -15.51
N ARG A 119 -21.38 -5.98 -15.60
CA ARG A 119 -20.39 -6.65 -16.47
C ARG A 119 -20.54 -6.30 -17.95
N ALA A 120 -21.77 -6.05 -18.41
CA ALA A 120 -22.04 -5.71 -19.80
C ALA A 120 -21.78 -4.23 -20.15
N MET A 121 -21.69 -3.34 -19.16
CA MET A 121 -21.61 -1.88 -19.37
C MET A 121 -20.18 -1.32 -19.35
N VAL A 122 -19.18 -2.07 -18.84
CA VAL A 122 -17.78 -1.63 -18.89
C VAL A 122 -17.14 -2.17 -20.18
N PRO A 123 -16.59 -1.33 -21.06
CA PRO A 123 -15.93 -1.79 -22.28
C PRO A 123 -14.81 -2.78 -21.94
N ARG A 124 -14.70 -3.87 -22.71
CA ARG A 124 -13.52 -4.73 -22.65
C ARG A 124 -12.32 -3.94 -23.15
N MET A 125 -11.34 -3.71 -22.28
CA MET A 125 -10.12 -2.99 -22.61
C MET A 125 -9.18 -3.83 -23.48
N SER A 126 -8.36 -3.18 -24.29
CA SER A 126 -7.31 -3.87 -25.05
C SER A 126 -6.08 -4.08 -24.16
N ALA A 127 -5.37 -5.19 -24.33
CA ALA A 127 -4.18 -5.55 -23.55
C ALA A 127 -2.95 -4.63 -23.78
N HIS A 128 -3.12 -3.51 -24.50
CA HIS A 128 -2.03 -2.63 -24.94
C HIS A 128 -2.15 -1.18 -24.44
N ASP A 129 -3.10 -0.90 -23.55
CA ASP A 129 -3.23 0.45 -23.02
C ASP A 129 -2.15 0.72 -21.96
N GLU A 130 -1.46 1.86 -22.09
CA GLU A 130 -0.44 2.28 -21.10
C GLU A 130 -1.11 2.52 -19.74
N PRO A 131 -0.51 2.03 -18.62
CA PRO A 131 -1.06 2.25 -17.30
C PRO A 131 -1.08 3.73 -16.94
N LEU A 132 -2.14 4.20 -16.30
CA LEU A 132 -2.21 5.54 -15.74
C LEU A 132 -1.32 5.64 -14.50
N VAL A 133 -0.26 6.45 -14.55
CA VAL A 133 0.62 6.70 -13.40
C VAL A 133 0.20 7.97 -12.69
N VAL A 134 -0.02 7.89 -11.37
CA VAL A 134 -0.41 9.00 -10.51
C VAL A 134 0.84 9.62 -9.87
N PHE A 135 1.18 10.82 -10.26
CA PHE A 135 2.22 11.61 -9.64
C PHE A 135 2.08 13.10 -9.97
N GLY A 136 2.35 13.97 -9.01
CA GLY A 136 2.33 15.42 -9.21
C GLY A 136 2.83 16.16 -7.96
N PRO A 137 2.73 17.50 -7.91
CA PRO A 137 3.23 18.31 -6.81
C PRO A 137 2.74 17.88 -5.43
N HIS A 138 1.45 17.59 -5.30
CA HIS A 138 0.85 17.16 -4.03
C HIS A 138 1.36 15.81 -3.52
N SER A 139 1.96 14.98 -4.38
CA SER A 139 2.61 13.73 -3.93
C SER A 139 3.79 13.96 -2.99
N LEU A 140 4.38 15.16 -3.00
CA LEU A 140 5.54 15.51 -2.20
C LEU A 140 5.17 16.16 -0.84
N GLU A 141 3.90 16.47 -0.62
CA GLU A 141 3.44 17.20 0.56
C GLU A 141 3.22 16.30 1.79
N HIS A 142 3.10 14.99 1.60
CA HIS A 142 3.00 14.03 2.68
C HIS A 142 4.39 13.78 3.27
N ASP A 143 4.82 14.70 4.14
CA ASP A 143 6.18 14.75 4.71
C ASP A 143 6.14 14.89 6.23
N PHE A 144 6.48 13.84 6.93
CA PHE A 144 6.62 13.80 8.39
C PHE A 144 7.94 14.41 8.90
N GLY A 145 8.78 14.92 7.99
CA GLY A 145 10.07 15.52 8.32
C GLY A 145 11.28 14.63 8.04
N PRO A 146 12.48 15.20 8.19
CA PRO A 146 13.72 14.63 7.63
C PRO A 146 14.19 13.31 8.29
N HIS A 147 13.68 12.98 9.47
CA HIS A 147 14.09 11.79 10.22
C HIS A 147 13.04 10.67 10.20
N HIS A 148 11.90 10.92 9.56
CA HIS A 148 10.85 9.92 9.48
C HIS A 148 11.15 8.91 8.35
N PRO A 149 10.90 7.59 8.59
CA PRO A 149 11.17 6.56 7.58
C PRO A 149 10.39 6.78 6.28
N LEU A 150 9.09 7.03 6.40
CA LEU A 150 8.26 7.38 5.24
C LEU A 150 8.60 8.81 4.80
N THR A 151 9.31 8.94 3.70
CA THR A 151 9.83 10.22 3.21
C THR A 151 9.47 10.44 1.74
N PRO A 152 9.06 11.67 1.34
CA PRO A 152 8.81 11.99 -0.06
C PRO A 152 10.06 11.94 -0.94
N ARG A 153 11.27 11.85 -0.36
CA ARG A 153 12.52 11.65 -1.14
C ARG A 153 12.45 10.44 -2.07
N ARG A 154 11.68 9.40 -1.71
CA ARG A 154 11.52 8.20 -2.55
C ARG A 154 10.91 8.49 -3.92
N PHE A 155 10.16 9.58 -4.07
CA PHE A 155 9.59 9.97 -5.37
C PHE A 155 10.65 10.41 -6.38
N GLY A 156 11.72 11.10 -5.95
CA GLY A 156 12.78 11.53 -6.86
C GLY A 156 13.35 10.38 -7.67
N PRO A 157 14.07 9.42 -7.03
CA PRO A 157 14.64 8.29 -7.73
C PRO A 157 13.58 7.33 -8.31
N GLY A 158 12.42 7.21 -7.65
CA GLY A 158 11.34 6.32 -8.12
C GLY A 158 10.72 6.78 -9.43
N ILE A 159 10.26 8.02 -9.49
CA ILE A 159 9.64 8.57 -10.71
C ILE A 159 10.66 8.72 -11.84
N ASP A 160 11.88 9.15 -11.54
CA ASP A 160 12.96 9.22 -12.53
C ASP A 160 13.24 7.86 -13.19
N LEU A 161 13.20 6.76 -12.41
CA LEU A 161 13.40 5.42 -12.99
C LEU A 161 12.19 4.99 -13.84
N LEU A 162 10.98 5.24 -13.38
CA LEU A 162 9.76 5.01 -14.16
C LEU A 162 9.84 5.74 -15.51
N GLU A 163 10.18 7.04 -15.52
CA GLU A 163 10.31 7.83 -16.74
C GLU A 163 11.44 7.34 -17.66
N ALA A 164 12.58 6.95 -17.08
CA ALA A 164 13.72 6.39 -17.84
C ALA A 164 13.34 5.06 -18.53
N LEU A 165 12.39 4.32 -17.97
CA LEU A 165 11.85 3.09 -18.56
C LEU A 165 10.67 3.34 -19.51
N GLY A 166 10.23 4.58 -19.62
CA GLY A 166 9.20 5.00 -20.58
C GLY A 166 7.82 5.30 -19.99
N ALA A 167 7.64 5.17 -18.66
CA ALA A 167 6.41 5.62 -18.01
C ALA A 167 6.20 7.13 -18.18
N ARG A 168 4.94 7.55 -18.12
CA ARG A 168 4.60 8.99 -18.09
C ARG A 168 3.55 9.20 -16.99
N PRO A 169 3.82 10.06 -15.98
CA PRO A 169 2.77 10.51 -15.09
C PRO A 169 1.63 11.15 -15.87
N GLY A 170 0.44 10.59 -15.77
CA GLY A 170 -0.76 11.03 -16.52
C GLY A 170 -1.82 11.67 -15.64
N LEU A 171 -1.68 11.59 -14.30
CA LEU A 171 -2.62 12.12 -13.32
C LEU A 171 -1.90 12.76 -12.15
N ALA A 172 -2.10 14.05 -11.93
CA ALA A 172 -1.66 14.74 -10.73
C ALA A 172 -2.73 14.56 -9.63
N PRO A 173 -2.34 14.05 -8.42
CA PRO A 173 -3.29 13.89 -7.34
C PRO A 173 -3.88 15.24 -6.91
N GLN A 174 -5.18 15.23 -6.61
CA GLN A 174 -5.91 16.38 -6.03
C GLN A 174 -6.55 15.93 -4.72
N PRO A 175 -6.72 16.80 -3.73
CA PRO A 175 -7.33 16.41 -2.47
C PRO A 175 -8.72 15.82 -2.64
N ALA A 176 -8.97 14.68 -2.00
CA ALA A 176 -10.30 14.14 -1.84
C ALA A 176 -11.19 15.10 -1.04
N SER A 177 -12.46 15.17 -1.39
CA SER A 177 -13.45 15.94 -0.65
C SER A 177 -13.79 15.29 0.70
N ASP A 178 -14.39 16.06 1.62
CA ASP A 178 -14.86 15.52 2.89
C ASP A 178 -15.89 14.41 2.68
N GLU A 179 -16.78 14.54 1.71
CA GLU A 179 -17.77 13.52 1.39
C GLU A 179 -17.12 12.20 1.00
N GLU A 180 -16.05 12.26 0.20
CA GLU A 180 -15.29 11.08 -0.18
C GLU A 180 -14.56 10.46 1.01
N LEU A 181 -13.89 11.28 1.83
CA LEU A 181 -13.19 10.79 3.02
C LEU A 181 -14.16 10.17 4.04
N LEU A 182 -15.35 10.73 4.18
CA LEU A 182 -16.40 10.23 5.08
C LEU A 182 -17.08 8.93 4.58
N ALA A 183 -16.77 8.46 3.36
CA ALA A 183 -17.19 7.13 2.93
C ALA A 183 -16.57 6.01 3.78
N VAL A 184 -15.44 6.28 4.43
CA VAL A 184 -14.69 5.33 5.25
C VAL A 184 -14.37 5.87 6.63
N HIS A 185 -13.96 7.16 6.71
CA HIS A 185 -13.48 7.74 7.95
C HIS A 185 -14.59 8.38 8.78
N GLU A 186 -14.45 8.30 10.09
CA GLU A 186 -15.42 8.89 11.05
C GLU A 186 -15.34 10.43 11.03
N PRO A 187 -16.49 11.14 11.16
CA PRO A 187 -16.50 12.61 11.17
C PRO A 187 -15.64 13.22 12.28
N GLY A 188 -15.59 12.58 13.45
CA GLY A 188 -14.76 13.00 14.58
C GLY A 188 -13.27 12.90 14.31
N TYR A 189 -12.87 11.86 13.56
CA TYR A 189 -11.49 11.66 13.13
C TYR A 189 -11.09 12.70 12.08
N LEU A 190 -11.89 12.89 11.04
CA LEU A 190 -11.66 13.92 10.01
C LEU A 190 -11.48 15.31 10.64
N ALA A 191 -12.38 15.69 11.56
CA ALA A 191 -12.28 16.95 12.29
C ALA A 191 -10.99 17.04 13.14
N THR A 192 -10.50 15.92 13.67
CA THR A 192 -9.24 15.85 14.43
C THR A 192 -8.04 16.04 13.53
N VAL A 193 -7.95 15.37 12.38
CA VAL A 193 -6.88 15.56 11.40
C VAL A 193 -6.80 17.03 10.95
N ARG A 194 -7.92 17.66 10.65
CA ARG A 194 -7.98 19.10 10.29
C ARG A 194 -7.45 20.00 11.40
N ARG A 195 -7.75 19.69 12.67
CA ARG A 195 -7.21 20.46 13.80
C ARG A 195 -5.71 20.33 13.92
N PHE A 196 -5.14 19.15 13.67
CA PHE A 196 -3.68 18.95 13.63
C PHE A 196 -3.05 19.60 12.41
N SER A 197 -3.70 19.58 11.25
CA SER A 197 -3.26 20.27 10.04
C SER A 197 -3.09 21.78 10.27
N ALA A 198 -4.03 22.39 11.03
CA ALA A 198 -3.98 23.80 11.38
C ALA A 198 -3.00 24.13 12.53
N ASP A 199 -2.85 23.25 13.52
CA ASP A 199 -1.93 23.42 14.67
C ASP A 199 -1.30 22.07 15.07
N PRO A 200 -0.09 21.75 14.59
CA PRO A 200 0.59 20.48 14.91
C PRO A 200 1.04 20.33 16.37
N ARG A 201 1.00 21.40 17.18
CA ARG A 201 1.48 21.37 18.58
C ARG A 201 0.43 20.83 19.57
N ARG A 202 -0.68 20.34 19.08
CA ARG A 202 -1.76 19.77 19.92
C ARG A 202 -1.31 18.51 20.64
N ALA A 203 -1.98 18.22 21.76
CA ALA A 203 -1.78 16.96 22.47
C ALA A 203 -2.20 15.76 21.58
N PRO A 204 -1.46 14.64 21.64
CA PRO A 204 -1.74 13.45 20.83
C PRO A 204 -3.17 12.97 20.94
N ALA A 205 -3.78 12.59 19.81
CA ALA A 205 -5.14 12.08 19.75
C ALA A 205 -5.37 11.21 18.51
N MET A 206 -6.19 10.18 18.63
CA MET A 206 -6.62 9.33 17.51
C MET A 206 -5.47 8.82 16.64
N GLY A 207 -4.38 8.36 17.27
CA GLY A 207 -3.19 7.85 16.58
C GLY A 207 -2.22 8.92 16.06
N ILE A 208 -2.61 10.20 16.04
CA ILE A 208 -1.73 11.30 15.65
C ILE A 208 -0.93 11.78 16.85
N GLY A 209 0.39 11.76 16.74
CA GLY A 209 1.31 12.14 17.83
C GLY A 209 2.75 11.82 17.51
N PRO A 210 3.69 12.09 18.45
CA PRO A 210 5.11 11.83 18.25
C PRO A 210 5.38 10.34 17.99
N GLY A 211 6.25 10.05 17.06
CA GLY A 211 6.68 8.70 16.71
C GLY A 211 6.04 8.18 15.43
N ASP A 212 4.92 7.48 15.52
CA ASP A 212 4.31 6.76 14.39
C ASP A 212 3.71 7.70 13.33
N VAL A 213 2.83 8.61 13.75
CA VAL A 213 2.19 9.60 12.84
C VAL A 213 2.36 11.01 13.42
N PRO A 214 3.55 11.62 13.30
CA PRO A 214 3.79 12.95 13.80
C PRO A 214 2.98 14.00 13.04
N PRO A 215 2.31 14.92 13.74
CA PRO A 215 1.53 15.96 13.08
C PRO A 215 2.42 16.98 12.37
N PHE A 216 1.95 17.47 11.23
CA PHE A 216 2.58 18.56 10.48
C PHE A 216 1.53 19.52 9.91
N ALA A 217 1.95 20.75 9.63
CA ALA A 217 1.04 21.74 9.03
C ALA A 217 0.66 21.32 7.60
N GLY A 218 -0.63 21.36 7.27
CA GLY A 218 -1.11 20.89 5.96
C GLY A 218 -1.30 19.37 5.86
N MET A 219 -1.22 18.62 6.99
CA MET A 219 -1.33 17.16 6.94
C MET A 219 -2.66 16.64 6.40
N HIS A 220 -3.75 17.40 6.61
CA HIS A 220 -5.05 17.03 6.04
C HIS A 220 -5.02 17.10 4.52
N GLU A 221 -4.57 18.22 3.98
CA GLU A 221 -4.50 18.49 2.55
C GLU A 221 -3.58 17.48 1.84
N ALA A 222 -2.42 17.20 2.44
CA ALA A 222 -1.45 16.23 1.94
C ALA A 222 -2.02 14.80 1.92
N ALA A 223 -2.63 14.36 3.02
CA ALA A 223 -3.24 13.02 3.09
C ALA A 223 -4.49 12.91 2.21
N ALA A 224 -5.30 13.96 2.12
CA ALA A 224 -6.45 14.01 1.23
C ALA A 224 -6.00 13.96 -0.25
N ALA A 225 -4.85 14.55 -0.61
CA ALA A 225 -4.31 14.44 -1.96
C ALA A 225 -3.90 13.01 -2.32
N VAL A 226 -3.28 12.27 -1.38
CA VAL A 226 -3.02 10.85 -1.59
C VAL A 226 -4.32 10.08 -1.84
N ALA A 227 -5.32 10.25 -0.97
CA ALA A 227 -6.63 9.60 -1.13
C ALA A 227 -7.28 9.97 -2.47
N GLY A 228 -7.29 11.24 -2.82
CA GLY A 228 -7.87 11.72 -4.07
C GLY A 228 -7.14 11.20 -5.31
N GLY A 229 -5.82 11.03 -5.26
CA GLY A 229 -5.04 10.41 -6.33
C GLY A 229 -5.49 8.98 -6.61
N THR A 230 -5.63 8.15 -5.58
CA THR A 230 -6.10 6.76 -5.68
C THR A 230 -7.56 6.68 -6.17
N LEU A 231 -8.43 7.56 -5.65
CA LEU A 231 -9.82 7.62 -6.11
C LEU A 231 -9.93 8.01 -7.59
N ARG A 232 -9.20 9.03 -8.04
CA ARG A 232 -9.21 9.44 -9.47
C ARG A 232 -8.63 8.37 -10.39
N ALA A 233 -7.60 7.63 -9.93
CA ALA A 233 -7.07 6.49 -10.66
C ALA A 233 -8.13 5.39 -10.84
N LEU A 234 -8.86 5.04 -9.77
CA LEU A 234 -9.96 4.09 -9.85
C LEU A 234 -11.09 4.60 -10.79
N GLU A 235 -11.46 5.85 -10.71
CA GLU A 235 -12.47 6.42 -11.60
C GLU A 235 -12.10 6.31 -13.08
N ALA A 236 -10.82 6.49 -13.43
CA ALA A 236 -10.34 6.29 -14.80
C ALA A 236 -10.56 4.83 -15.26
N ILE A 237 -10.28 3.85 -14.37
CA ILE A 237 -10.57 2.43 -14.64
C ILE A 237 -12.08 2.20 -14.79
N LEU A 238 -12.90 2.75 -13.90
CA LEU A 238 -14.36 2.56 -13.92
C LEU A 238 -15.02 3.18 -15.17
N ARG A 239 -14.47 4.29 -15.68
CA ARG A 239 -14.93 4.87 -16.95
C ARG A 239 -14.43 4.12 -18.18
N GLY A 240 -13.51 3.19 -18.02
CA GLY A 240 -12.86 2.48 -19.13
C GLY A 240 -11.85 3.33 -19.89
N ASP A 241 -11.33 4.40 -19.28
CA ASP A 241 -10.26 5.23 -19.88
C ASP A 241 -8.94 4.45 -19.93
N VAL A 242 -8.69 3.61 -18.91
CA VAL A 242 -7.53 2.71 -18.79
C VAL A 242 -7.95 1.39 -18.14
N ALA A 243 -7.23 0.30 -18.43
CA ALA A 243 -7.38 -0.97 -17.70
C ALA A 243 -6.62 -0.97 -16.39
N HIS A 244 -5.42 -0.41 -16.40
CA HIS A 244 -4.50 -0.40 -15.27
C HIS A 244 -4.18 1.02 -14.82
N ALA A 245 -4.08 1.20 -13.49
CA ALA A 245 -3.57 2.43 -12.91
C ALA A 245 -2.60 2.12 -11.77
N PHE A 246 -1.55 2.91 -11.64
CA PHE A 246 -0.54 2.80 -10.61
C PHE A 246 -0.36 4.11 -9.86
N HIS A 247 -0.60 4.09 -8.53
CA HIS A 247 -0.35 5.22 -7.64
C HIS A 247 0.82 4.92 -6.71
N PRO A 248 2.07 5.30 -7.06
CA PRO A 248 3.26 5.04 -6.23
C PRO A 248 3.17 5.61 -4.81
N GLY A 249 2.46 6.71 -4.64
CA GLY A 249 2.26 7.38 -3.35
C GLY A 249 1.09 6.90 -2.52
N GLY A 250 0.23 6.04 -3.09
CA GLY A 250 -0.88 5.42 -2.39
C GLY A 250 -0.48 4.15 -1.63
N GLY A 251 -1.46 3.45 -1.08
CA GLY A 251 -1.26 2.22 -0.32
C GLY A 251 -1.13 2.44 1.18
N LEU A 252 -1.77 3.48 1.71
CA LEU A 252 -1.73 3.83 3.13
C LEU A 252 -2.71 2.97 3.94
N HIS A 253 -2.43 1.68 4.03
CA HIS A 253 -3.32 0.59 4.43
C HIS A 253 -3.57 0.45 5.94
N HIS A 254 -2.81 1.17 6.80
CA HIS A 254 -2.95 1.06 8.26
C HIS A 254 -3.96 2.02 8.88
N ALA A 255 -4.33 3.11 8.19
CA ALA A 255 -5.30 4.04 8.76
C ALA A 255 -6.66 3.36 8.98
N MET A 256 -7.16 3.43 10.21
CA MET A 256 -8.47 2.92 10.60
C MET A 256 -9.56 3.95 10.28
N ALA A 257 -10.83 3.56 10.36
CA ALA A 257 -11.94 4.49 10.21
C ALA A 257 -11.84 5.70 11.17
N GLY A 258 -11.43 5.48 12.42
CA GLY A 258 -11.41 6.49 13.48
C GLY A 258 -10.02 6.89 13.98
N ARG A 259 -8.91 6.44 13.39
CA ARG A 259 -7.56 6.78 13.86
C ARG A 259 -6.49 6.58 12.81
N ALA A 260 -5.42 7.35 12.92
CA ALA A 260 -4.16 7.14 12.19
C ALA A 260 -3.36 5.97 12.79
N ALA A 261 -2.57 5.29 11.97
CA ALA A 261 -1.63 4.25 12.39
C ALA A 261 -0.62 3.98 11.26
N GLY A 262 0.58 3.46 11.59
CA GLY A 262 1.55 2.96 10.61
C GLY A 262 1.89 3.98 9.52
N PHE A 263 2.15 5.23 9.90
CA PHE A 263 2.43 6.35 8.98
C PHE A 263 1.23 6.76 8.09
N CYS A 264 0.06 6.10 8.25
CA CYS A 264 -1.13 6.33 7.45
C CYS A 264 -2.11 7.27 8.17
N ILE A 265 -2.51 8.34 7.49
CA ILE A 265 -3.50 9.31 7.98
C ILE A 265 -4.88 8.95 7.44
N TYR A 266 -5.06 8.88 6.13
CA TYR A 266 -6.28 8.36 5.49
C TYR A 266 -5.97 7.09 4.71
N ASN A 267 -6.92 6.14 4.72
CA ASN A 267 -6.80 4.87 4.02
C ASN A 267 -7.31 5.01 2.59
N ASP A 268 -6.43 5.38 1.68
CA ASP A 268 -6.75 5.59 0.28
C ASP A 268 -7.22 4.31 -0.42
N VAL A 269 -6.68 3.16 -0.04
CA VAL A 269 -7.08 1.84 -0.54
C VAL A 269 -8.50 1.50 -0.12
N ALA A 270 -8.81 1.65 1.18
CA ALA A 270 -10.16 1.38 1.68
C ALA A 270 -11.21 2.33 1.06
N LEU A 271 -10.85 3.60 0.83
CA LEU A 271 -11.68 4.55 0.11
C LEU A 271 -11.95 4.13 -1.34
N ALA A 272 -10.93 3.64 -2.05
CA ALA A 272 -11.09 3.13 -3.41
C ALA A 272 -11.99 1.89 -3.44
N ILE A 273 -11.81 0.96 -2.50
CA ILE A 273 -12.68 -0.22 -2.35
C ILE A 273 -14.12 0.22 -2.06
N ALA A 274 -14.34 1.16 -1.14
CA ALA A 274 -15.68 1.68 -0.84
C ALA A 274 -16.34 2.32 -2.07
N LEU A 275 -15.58 3.06 -2.91
CA LEU A 275 -16.09 3.61 -4.16
C LEU A 275 -16.50 2.49 -5.13
N ALA A 276 -15.68 1.47 -5.33
CA ALA A 276 -16.01 0.32 -6.17
C ALA A 276 -17.24 -0.43 -5.66
N ARG A 277 -17.38 -0.58 -4.33
CA ARG A 277 -18.56 -1.20 -3.71
C ARG A 277 -19.85 -0.39 -3.90
N ARG A 278 -19.77 0.93 -3.89
CA ARG A 278 -20.93 1.81 -4.16
C ARG A 278 -21.50 1.64 -5.56
N VAL A 279 -20.68 1.22 -6.52
CA VAL A 279 -21.13 0.89 -7.89
C VAL A 279 -21.34 -0.62 -8.08
N GLY A 280 -21.38 -1.40 -7.01
CA GLY A 280 -21.78 -2.81 -7.02
C GLY A 280 -20.69 -3.81 -7.41
N LEU A 281 -19.42 -3.40 -7.54
CA LEU A 281 -18.33 -4.31 -7.92
C LEU A 281 -17.87 -5.17 -6.75
N ARG A 282 -17.52 -6.42 -7.03
CA ARG A 282 -16.81 -7.31 -6.13
C ARG A 282 -15.32 -7.02 -6.22
N VAL A 283 -14.66 -6.76 -5.09
CA VAL A 283 -13.27 -6.33 -5.06
C VAL A 283 -12.38 -7.39 -4.40
N MET A 284 -11.33 -7.81 -5.08
CA MET A 284 -10.24 -8.56 -4.47
C MET A 284 -9.11 -7.59 -4.16
N TYR A 285 -8.85 -7.40 -2.86
CA TYR A 285 -7.69 -6.64 -2.38
C TYR A 285 -6.55 -7.59 -2.08
N ILE A 286 -5.37 -7.31 -2.64
CA ILE A 286 -4.14 -8.08 -2.47
C ILE A 286 -3.09 -7.16 -1.84
N ASP A 287 -2.67 -7.49 -0.64
CA ASP A 287 -1.68 -6.73 0.12
C ASP A 287 -0.36 -7.51 0.17
N LEU A 288 0.66 -6.95 -0.47
CA LEU A 288 2.01 -7.52 -0.57
C LEU A 288 3.05 -6.74 0.26
N ASP A 289 2.61 -5.74 1.01
CA ASP A 289 3.43 -5.06 2.03
C ASP A 289 3.91 -6.08 3.08
N VAL A 290 5.07 -5.83 3.68
CA VAL A 290 5.55 -6.70 4.74
C VAL A 290 4.70 -6.62 6.00
N HIS A 291 3.97 -5.51 6.19
CA HIS A 291 3.06 -5.31 7.31
C HIS A 291 1.64 -5.78 6.95
N HIS A 292 0.94 -6.29 7.93
CA HIS A 292 -0.48 -6.63 7.76
C HIS A 292 -1.32 -5.38 7.44
N GLY A 293 -2.13 -5.42 6.38
CA GLY A 293 -3.05 -4.34 5.99
C GLY A 293 -4.26 -4.22 6.89
N ASP A 294 -4.02 -4.01 8.18
CA ASP A 294 -5.00 -4.07 9.27
C ASP A 294 -6.13 -3.04 9.14
N GLY A 295 -5.85 -1.86 8.59
CA GLY A 295 -6.85 -0.82 8.37
C GLY A 295 -7.84 -1.19 7.28
N VAL A 296 -7.36 -1.72 6.14
CA VAL A 296 -8.23 -2.16 5.04
C VAL A 296 -9.07 -3.35 5.48
N GLU A 297 -8.46 -4.34 6.16
CA GLU A 297 -9.18 -5.48 6.72
C GLU A 297 -10.27 -5.03 7.68
N ALA A 298 -9.94 -4.19 8.67
CA ALA A 298 -10.88 -3.75 9.70
C ALA A 298 -12.09 -3.00 9.12
N ILE A 299 -11.88 -2.19 8.08
CA ILE A 299 -12.92 -1.39 7.45
C ILE A 299 -13.88 -2.28 6.64
N HIS A 300 -13.37 -3.31 5.95
CA HIS A 300 -14.16 -4.12 5.02
C HIS A 300 -14.47 -5.54 5.52
N ARG A 301 -14.08 -5.91 6.77
CA ARG A 301 -14.16 -7.29 7.26
C ARG A 301 -15.56 -7.91 7.28
N ASP A 302 -16.61 -7.09 7.24
CA ASP A 302 -18.01 -7.53 7.27
C ASP A 302 -18.70 -7.40 5.89
N ASP A 303 -17.97 -6.94 4.85
CA ASP A 303 -18.48 -6.86 3.48
C ASP A 303 -18.21 -8.17 2.71
N PRO A 304 -19.27 -8.94 2.36
CA PRO A 304 -19.11 -10.21 1.67
C PRO A 304 -18.58 -10.09 0.24
N ASP A 305 -18.62 -8.93 -0.37
CA ASP A 305 -18.13 -8.68 -1.72
C ASP A 305 -16.76 -7.99 -1.75
N VAL A 306 -16.06 -7.98 -0.62
CA VAL A 306 -14.66 -7.59 -0.50
C VAL A 306 -13.86 -8.76 0.03
N LEU A 307 -12.95 -9.30 -0.78
CA LEU A 307 -11.97 -10.29 -0.37
C LEU A 307 -10.65 -9.60 -0.09
N THR A 308 -10.18 -9.63 1.16
CA THR A 308 -8.85 -9.14 1.53
C THR A 308 -7.88 -10.31 1.66
N VAL A 309 -6.74 -10.24 0.97
CA VAL A 309 -5.66 -11.23 1.05
C VAL A 309 -4.37 -10.49 1.39
N SER A 310 -3.81 -10.73 2.58
CA SER A 310 -2.57 -10.09 3.02
C SER A 310 -1.48 -11.13 3.28
N ILE A 311 -0.32 -10.94 2.63
CA ILE A 311 0.88 -11.78 2.80
C ILE A 311 1.92 -10.94 3.51
N HIS A 312 2.14 -11.19 4.80
CA HIS A 312 2.91 -10.30 5.67
C HIS A 312 3.80 -11.07 6.66
N GLU A 313 4.80 -10.40 7.21
CA GLU A 313 5.54 -10.96 8.33
C GLU A 313 4.61 -11.08 9.55
N THR A 314 4.69 -12.20 10.26
CA THR A 314 3.78 -12.50 11.38
C THR A 314 3.70 -11.36 12.39
N GLY A 315 2.47 -10.99 12.79
CA GLY A 315 2.22 -9.98 13.82
C GLY A 315 2.81 -10.29 15.21
N ARG A 316 3.40 -11.48 15.40
CA ARG A 316 4.16 -11.78 16.62
C ARG A 316 5.51 -11.07 16.68
N THR A 317 6.07 -10.67 15.56
CA THR A 317 7.39 -10.07 15.42
C THR A 317 7.38 -8.69 14.80
N LEU A 318 6.31 -8.34 14.08
CA LEU A 318 6.20 -7.08 13.35
C LEU A 318 4.91 -6.32 13.68
N PHE A 319 4.97 -4.99 13.57
CA PHE A 319 3.79 -4.12 13.56
C PHE A 319 2.81 -4.54 12.44
N PRO A 320 1.50 -4.41 12.61
CA PRO A 320 0.75 -3.86 13.76
C PRO A 320 0.45 -4.88 14.86
N GLY A 321 0.95 -6.10 14.77
CA GLY A 321 0.69 -7.17 15.73
C GLY A 321 -0.61 -7.94 15.49
N THR A 322 -1.21 -7.79 14.31
CA THR A 322 -2.46 -8.41 13.86
C THR A 322 -2.23 -9.32 12.64
N GLY A 323 -3.27 -9.75 11.95
CA GLY A 323 -3.17 -10.59 10.75
C GLY A 323 -2.98 -12.07 11.09
N ALA A 324 -3.68 -12.56 12.11
CA ALA A 324 -3.60 -13.97 12.45
C ALA A 324 -4.25 -14.84 11.34
N ALA A 325 -3.60 -15.96 11.02
CA ALA A 325 -4.15 -16.93 10.06
C ALA A 325 -5.56 -17.45 10.43
N THR A 326 -6.02 -17.21 11.65
CA THR A 326 -7.35 -17.57 12.14
C THR A 326 -8.42 -16.51 11.87
N ASP A 327 -8.04 -15.29 11.49
CA ASP A 327 -8.99 -14.25 11.11
C ASP A 327 -9.60 -14.60 9.75
N VAL A 328 -10.93 -14.54 9.69
CA VAL A 328 -11.69 -15.05 8.53
C VAL A 328 -12.81 -14.12 8.06
N GLY A 329 -12.90 -12.92 8.65
CA GLY A 329 -14.00 -12.00 8.41
C GLY A 329 -15.18 -12.20 9.39
N GLY A 330 -16.19 -11.35 9.30
CA GLY A 330 -17.33 -11.31 10.21
C GLY A 330 -18.67 -11.56 9.53
N GLY A 331 -19.63 -12.06 10.28
CA GLY A 331 -21.03 -12.20 9.82
C GLY A 331 -21.16 -12.88 8.44
N PRO A 332 -21.79 -12.20 7.46
CA PRO A 332 -21.93 -12.72 6.11
C PRO A 332 -20.59 -12.79 5.34
N ALA A 333 -19.54 -12.13 5.83
CA ALA A 333 -18.23 -12.05 5.19
C ALA A 333 -17.24 -13.13 5.67
N VAL A 334 -17.67 -14.13 6.45
CA VAL A 334 -16.79 -15.25 6.84
C VAL A 334 -16.20 -15.93 5.59
N GLY A 335 -14.86 -16.00 5.51
CA GLY A 335 -14.10 -16.55 4.38
C GLY A 335 -13.58 -15.48 3.42
N THR A 336 -13.87 -14.18 3.63
CA THR A 336 -13.35 -13.09 2.79
C THR A 336 -12.17 -12.33 3.42
N VAL A 337 -11.73 -12.71 4.61
CA VAL A 337 -10.46 -12.26 5.18
C VAL A 337 -9.49 -13.44 5.14
N VAL A 338 -8.35 -13.25 4.48
CA VAL A 338 -7.33 -14.28 4.27
C VAL A 338 -5.96 -13.69 4.65
N ASN A 339 -5.45 -14.12 5.79
CA ASN A 339 -4.15 -13.73 6.31
C ASN A 339 -3.14 -14.86 6.16
N LEU A 340 -2.04 -14.57 5.51
CA LEU A 340 -0.93 -15.49 5.23
C LEU A 340 0.34 -14.98 5.92
N PRO A 341 0.41 -15.09 7.27
CA PRO A 341 1.59 -14.65 8.00
C PRO A 341 2.77 -15.57 7.71
N VAL A 342 3.91 -14.99 7.33
CA VAL A 342 5.18 -15.68 7.15
C VAL A 342 6.14 -15.36 8.30
N GLU A 343 7.04 -16.30 8.61
CA GLU A 343 8.01 -16.10 9.70
C GLU A 343 9.11 -15.13 9.30
N PRO A 344 9.73 -14.43 10.27
CA PRO A 344 10.95 -13.67 10.04
C PRO A 344 11.99 -14.52 9.30
N MET A 345 12.78 -13.90 8.45
CA MET A 345 13.78 -14.54 7.59
C MET A 345 13.21 -15.32 6.40
N ALA A 346 11.89 -15.39 6.22
CA ALA A 346 11.30 -15.93 5.00
C ALA A 346 11.81 -15.17 3.78
N GLY A 347 12.22 -15.92 2.76
CA GLY A 347 12.70 -15.37 1.49
C GLY A 347 11.71 -15.64 0.36
N ASP A 348 12.21 -15.51 -0.87
CA ASP A 348 11.42 -15.64 -2.12
C ASP A 348 10.60 -16.91 -2.17
N GLU A 349 11.18 -18.05 -1.77
CA GLU A 349 10.53 -19.37 -1.85
C GLU A 349 9.25 -19.40 -0.99
N ALA A 350 9.35 -19.02 0.29
CA ALA A 350 8.22 -19.01 1.21
C ALA A 350 7.15 -18.00 0.79
N TRP A 351 7.58 -16.78 0.44
CA TRP A 351 6.70 -15.68 0.09
C TRP A 351 5.96 -15.95 -1.23
N LEU A 352 6.67 -16.39 -2.27
CA LEU A 352 6.07 -16.74 -3.56
C LEU A 352 5.20 -18.00 -3.50
N ALA A 353 5.56 -19.00 -2.67
CA ALA A 353 4.71 -20.18 -2.49
C ALA A 353 3.35 -19.78 -1.94
N ALA A 354 3.29 -18.91 -0.92
CA ALA A 354 2.03 -18.40 -0.38
C ALA A 354 1.20 -17.69 -1.47
N ILE A 355 1.82 -16.79 -2.22
CA ILE A 355 1.18 -16.00 -3.27
C ILE A 355 0.65 -16.90 -4.41
N LYS A 356 1.50 -17.77 -4.95
CA LYS A 356 1.17 -18.62 -6.11
C LYS A 356 0.08 -19.66 -5.80
N VAL A 357 0.00 -20.12 -4.56
CA VAL A 357 -1.04 -21.06 -4.13
C VAL A 357 -2.36 -20.35 -3.82
N ALA A 358 -2.29 -19.23 -3.10
CA ALA A 358 -3.48 -18.58 -2.59
C ALA A 358 -4.22 -17.75 -3.66
N LEU A 359 -3.50 -16.85 -4.35
CA LEU A 359 -4.17 -15.84 -5.16
C LEU A 359 -5.00 -16.41 -6.31
N PRO A 360 -4.51 -17.35 -7.15
CA PRO A 360 -5.32 -17.91 -8.23
C PRO A 360 -6.54 -18.67 -7.72
N ALA A 361 -6.38 -19.49 -6.68
CA ALA A 361 -7.48 -20.29 -6.13
C ALA A 361 -8.58 -19.41 -5.51
N LEU A 362 -8.18 -18.35 -4.81
CA LEU A 362 -9.11 -17.40 -4.21
C LEU A 362 -9.82 -16.54 -5.28
N ALA A 363 -9.12 -16.10 -6.32
CA ALA A 363 -9.70 -15.34 -7.41
C ALA A 363 -10.74 -16.15 -8.18
N GLU A 364 -10.45 -17.43 -8.50
CA GLU A 364 -11.39 -18.35 -9.14
C GLU A 364 -12.65 -18.58 -8.28
N ALA A 365 -12.47 -18.75 -6.97
CA ALA A 365 -13.58 -18.97 -6.04
C ALA A 365 -14.38 -17.69 -5.80
N PHE A 366 -13.72 -16.53 -5.68
CA PHE A 366 -14.37 -15.26 -5.34
C PHE A 366 -14.96 -14.56 -6.58
N ARG A 367 -14.32 -14.65 -7.75
CA ARG A 367 -14.71 -13.98 -9.01
C ARG A 367 -14.83 -12.46 -8.86
N PRO A 368 -13.71 -11.76 -8.66
CA PRO A 368 -13.73 -10.30 -8.53
C PRO A 368 -14.12 -9.60 -9.85
N ASP A 369 -14.69 -8.42 -9.73
CA ASP A 369 -14.91 -7.49 -10.86
C ASP A 369 -13.78 -6.45 -10.96
N LEU A 370 -12.98 -6.29 -9.89
CA LEU A 370 -11.85 -5.38 -9.77
C LEU A 370 -10.78 -6.00 -8.86
N VAL A 371 -9.52 -5.89 -9.28
CA VAL A 371 -8.36 -6.15 -8.43
C VAL A 371 -7.79 -4.82 -7.95
N VAL A 372 -7.62 -4.69 -6.63
CA VAL A 372 -6.87 -3.60 -5.99
C VAL A 372 -5.68 -4.22 -5.30
N SER A 373 -4.47 -3.70 -5.50
CA SER A 373 -3.29 -4.28 -4.87
C SER A 373 -2.35 -3.23 -4.30
N GLN A 374 -1.74 -3.58 -3.17
CA GLN A 374 -0.70 -2.80 -2.50
C GLN A 374 0.63 -3.53 -2.66
N HIS A 375 1.64 -2.83 -3.18
CA HIS A 375 2.96 -3.36 -3.50
C HIS A 375 4.05 -2.68 -2.66
N GLY A 376 3.90 -2.71 -1.34
CA GLY A 376 4.95 -2.29 -0.42
C GLY A 376 6.25 -3.03 -0.73
N SER A 377 7.34 -2.31 -0.77
CA SER A 377 8.65 -2.87 -1.09
C SER A 377 9.47 -3.22 0.16
N ASP A 378 8.88 -3.08 1.34
CA ASP A 378 9.52 -3.30 2.63
C ASP A 378 9.68 -4.78 3.03
N ALA A 379 9.10 -5.71 2.27
CA ALA A 379 9.46 -7.13 2.35
C ALA A 379 10.89 -7.44 1.86
N HIS A 380 11.55 -6.47 1.20
CA HIS A 380 12.88 -6.68 0.62
C HIS A 380 13.97 -6.89 1.67
N ALA A 381 14.94 -7.76 1.35
CA ALA A 381 16.07 -8.10 2.23
C ALA A 381 16.90 -6.89 2.73
N TRP A 382 16.86 -5.77 2.04
CA TRP A 382 17.56 -4.53 2.43
C TRP A 382 16.68 -3.50 3.14
N ASP A 383 15.40 -3.77 3.31
CA ASP A 383 14.54 -2.84 4.02
C ASP A 383 14.91 -2.79 5.52
N PRO A 384 15.01 -1.59 6.11
CA PRO A 384 15.42 -1.45 7.51
C PRO A 384 14.32 -1.75 8.54
N LEU A 385 13.06 -1.79 8.15
CA LEU A 385 11.92 -1.88 9.08
C LEU A 385 11.31 -3.27 9.21
N ALA A 386 11.83 -4.26 8.48
CA ALA A 386 11.29 -5.62 8.49
C ALA A 386 12.39 -6.69 8.49
N HIS A 387 11.99 -7.96 8.58
CA HIS A 387 12.93 -9.07 8.70
C HIS A 387 12.83 -10.09 7.56
N LEU A 388 11.99 -9.87 6.54
CA LEU A 388 11.91 -10.77 5.39
C LEU A 388 13.14 -10.65 4.49
N GLY A 389 13.39 -11.68 3.70
CA GLY A 389 14.51 -11.76 2.77
C GLY A 389 14.05 -11.83 1.31
N VAL A 390 12.97 -11.11 0.97
CA VAL A 390 12.41 -11.08 -0.40
C VAL A 390 13.31 -10.26 -1.32
N THR A 391 13.40 -10.66 -2.61
CA THR A 391 14.15 -9.96 -3.64
C THR A 391 13.22 -9.27 -4.64
N THR A 392 13.78 -8.34 -5.41
CA THR A 392 13.04 -7.72 -6.53
C THR A 392 12.63 -8.75 -7.61
N THR A 393 13.31 -9.89 -7.70
CA THR A 393 12.90 -10.99 -8.58
C THR A 393 11.54 -11.55 -8.16
N ALA A 394 11.38 -11.85 -6.88
CA ALA A 394 10.10 -12.32 -6.36
C ALA A 394 8.99 -11.26 -6.46
N MET A 395 9.32 -9.98 -6.18
CA MET A 395 8.38 -8.87 -6.34
C MET A 395 7.88 -8.73 -7.78
N SER A 396 8.78 -8.92 -8.77
CA SER A 396 8.41 -8.91 -10.20
C SER A 396 7.46 -10.06 -10.56
N GLU A 397 7.72 -11.27 -10.04
CA GLU A 397 6.85 -12.43 -10.26
C GLU A 397 5.47 -12.21 -9.64
N ALA A 398 5.41 -11.66 -8.42
CA ALA A 398 4.15 -11.36 -7.75
C ALA A 398 3.33 -10.30 -8.51
N ALA A 399 3.95 -9.20 -8.97
CA ALA A 399 3.26 -8.17 -9.75
C ALA A 399 2.67 -8.74 -11.05
N ARG A 400 3.42 -9.57 -11.78
CA ARG A 400 2.92 -10.26 -12.99
C ARG A 400 1.77 -11.22 -12.70
N LEU A 401 1.80 -11.91 -11.56
CA LEU A 401 0.70 -12.79 -11.17
C LEU A 401 -0.57 -11.98 -10.84
N VAL A 402 -0.44 -10.84 -10.18
CA VAL A 402 -1.58 -9.95 -9.90
C VAL A 402 -2.18 -9.42 -11.21
N ASP A 403 -1.35 -9.02 -12.17
CA ASP A 403 -1.77 -8.63 -13.51
C ASP A 403 -2.54 -9.76 -14.22
N THR A 404 -1.99 -10.98 -14.22
CA THR A 404 -2.66 -12.17 -14.77
C THR A 404 -4.04 -12.39 -14.13
N ILE A 405 -4.14 -12.29 -12.80
CA ILE A 405 -5.40 -12.45 -12.08
C ILE A 405 -6.41 -11.36 -12.49
N ALA A 406 -5.97 -10.12 -12.65
CA ALA A 406 -6.84 -9.04 -13.10
C ALA A 406 -7.41 -9.31 -14.50
N HIS A 407 -6.59 -9.83 -15.41
CA HIS A 407 -7.05 -10.21 -16.75
C HIS A 407 -7.96 -11.43 -16.76
N ASP A 408 -7.64 -12.46 -16.00
CA ASP A 408 -8.38 -13.72 -16.00
C ASP A 408 -9.74 -13.61 -15.28
N HIS A 409 -9.84 -12.74 -14.25
CA HIS A 409 -10.99 -12.73 -13.35
C HIS A 409 -11.70 -11.38 -13.22
N ALA A 410 -11.10 -10.26 -13.66
CA ALA A 410 -11.63 -8.90 -13.48
C ALA A 410 -11.66 -8.07 -14.77
N ASP A 411 -11.70 -8.71 -15.94
CA ASP A 411 -11.67 -8.05 -17.26
C ASP A 411 -10.50 -7.05 -17.43
N GLY A 412 -9.36 -7.33 -16.80
CA GLY A 412 -8.15 -6.49 -16.81
C GLY A 412 -8.22 -5.28 -15.86
N ARG A 413 -9.26 -5.09 -15.04
CA ARG A 413 -9.34 -3.94 -14.14
C ARG A 413 -8.40 -4.11 -12.94
N TRP A 414 -7.34 -3.31 -12.94
CA TRP A 414 -6.33 -3.36 -11.89
C TRP A 414 -5.90 -1.97 -11.42
N LEU A 415 -6.13 -1.69 -10.12
CA LEU A 415 -5.60 -0.53 -9.42
C LEU A 415 -4.47 -0.99 -8.51
N SER A 416 -3.24 -0.55 -8.77
CA SER A 416 -2.06 -0.82 -7.95
C SER A 416 -1.57 0.40 -7.20
N THR A 417 -1.04 0.20 -5.99
CA THR A 417 -0.47 1.25 -5.14
C THR A 417 0.93 0.87 -4.66
N GLY A 418 1.73 1.87 -4.26
CA GLY A 418 3.12 1.66 -3.89
C GLY A 418 3.34 1.15 -2.48
N GLY A 419 2.57 1.62 -1.48
CA GLY A 419 2.69 1.17 -0.08
C GLY A 419 3.98 1.55 0.63
N GLY A 420 4.39 0.72 1.61
CA GLY A 420 5.62 0.84 2.36
C GLY A 420 6.89 0.63 1.52
N GLY A 421 8.02 0.88 2.14
CA GLY A 421 9.34 0.78 1.52
C GLY A 421 10.24 1.95 1.91
N TYR A 422 11.35 1.60 2.57
CA TYR A 422 12.17 2.56 3.30
C TYR A 422 13.63 2.55 2.83
N GLU A 423 14.00 1.62 1.96
CA GLU A 423 15.26 1.67 1.21
C GLU A 423 15.05 2.50 -0.08
N VAL A 424 15.17 3.81 0.10
CA VAL A 424 14.72 4.86 -0.84
C VAL A 424 15.39 4.78 -2.21
N TYR A 425 16.68 4.39 -2.28
CA TYR A 425 17.47 4.50 -3.49
C TYR A 425 17.68 3.17 -4.21
N ARG A 426 17.80 2.06 -3.47
CA ARG A 426 18.14 0.77 -4.06
C ARG A 426 16.94 -0.14 -4.29
N VAL A 427 15.86 0.02 -3.50
CA VAL A 427 14.71 -0.90 -3.55
C VAL A 427 13.47 -0.23 -4.11
N VAL A 428 12.98 0.84 -3.48
CA VAL A 428 11.73 1.51 -3.87
C VAL A 428 11.66 1.83 -5.37
N PRO A 429 12.68 2.43 -6.02
CA PRO A 429 12.60 2.75 -7.45
C PRO A 429 12.43 1.50 -8.32
N ARG A 430 13.15 0.42 -7.98
CA ARG A 430 13.07 -0.84 -8.71
C ARG A 430 11.72 -1.52 -8.52
N ALA A 431 11.22 -1.59 -7.28
CA ALA A 431 9.92 -2.18 -6.98
C ALA A 431 8.79 -1.46 -7.74
N TRP A 432 8.76 -0.11 -7.70
CA TRP A 432 7.78 0.66 -8.47
C TRP A 432 7.91 0.44 -9.97
N ALA A 433 9.14 0.37 -10.49
CA ALA A 433 9.38 0.07 -11.90
C ALA A 433 8.84 -1.31 -12.30
N LEU A 434 9.00 -2.33 -11.45
CA LEU A 434 8.53 -3.69 -11.71
C LEU A 434 7.00 -3.80 -11.71
N VAL A 435 6.31 -3.08 -10.83
CA VAL A 435 4.83 -2.99 -10.84
C VAL A 435 4.35 -2.33 -12.13
N TRP A 436 4.95 -1.20 -12.52
CA TRP A 436 4.58 -0.53 -13.75
C TRP A 436 4.88 -1.37 -15.00
N LEU A 437 6.04 -2.04 -15.05
CA LEU A 437 6.40 -2.93 -16.17
C LEU A 437 5.42 -4.10 -16.31
N ALA A 438 4.95 -4.65 -15.19
CA ALA A 438 3.90 -5.68 -15.21
C ALA A 438 2.60 -5.12 -15.78
N ALA A 439 2.13 -3.98 -15.26
CA ALA A 439 0.90 -3.32 -15.71
C ALA A 439 0.97 -2.85 -17.17
N ALA A 440 2.16 -2.48 -17.66
CA ALA A 440 2.40 -2.09 -19.05
C ALA A 440 2.68 -3.28 -19.98
N HIS A 441 2.63 -4.52 -19.50
CA HIS A 441 2.95 -5.76 -20.23
C HIS A 441 4.32 -5.72 -20.93
N ARG A 442 5.31 -5.09 -20.26
CA ARG A 442 6.65 -4.92 -20.79
C ARG A 442 7.63 -5.92 -20.18
N GLU A 443 8.63 -6.31 -20.98
CA GLU A 443 9.75 -7.08 -20.50
C GLU A 443 10.57 -6.28 -19.47
N VAL A 444 11.09 -6.96 -18.45
CA VAL A 444 11.98 -6.35 -17.46
C VAL A 444 13.38 -6.21 -18.07
N PRO A 445 13.88 -4.98 -18.28
CA PRO A 445 15.25 -4.79 -18.73
C PRO A 445 16.26 -5.38 -17.73
N VAL A 446 17.34 -5.94 -18.25
CA VAL A 446 18.40 -6.50 -17.39
C VAL A 446 19.05 -5.41 -16.55
N GLU A 447 19.41 -4.29 -17.19
CA GLU A 447 20.17 -3.21 -16.57
C GLU A 447 19.30 -2.00 -16.25
N ILE A 448 19.62 -1.32 -15.16
CA ILE A 448 19.09 -0.01 -14.85
C ILE A 448 19.77 1.02 -15.79
N PRO A 449 19.01 1.96 -16.38
CA PRO A 449 19.58 2.99 -17.23
C PRO A 449 20.75 3.73 -16.57
N ALA A 450 21.90 3.79 -17.23
CA ALA A 450 23.14 4.37 -16.67
C ALA A 450 22.95 5.82 -16.22
N GLY A 451 22.21 6.64 -16.97
CA GLY A 451 21.94 8.05 -16.62
C GLY A 451 21.16 8.19 -15.31
N TRP A 452 20.29 7.23 -14.95
CA TRP A 452 19.63 7.22 -13.65
C TRP A 452 20.63 6.96 -12.52
N ARG A 453 21.51 5.97 -12.67
CA ARG A 453 22.54 5.67 -11.66
C ARG A 453 23.51 6.85 -11.46
N GLU A 454 23.99 7.44 -12.56
CA GLU A 454 24.86 8.62 -12.51
C GLU A 454 24.22 9.78 -11.72
N ARG A 455 22.93 10.03 -11.95
CA ARG A 455 22.18 11.09 -11.29
C ARG A 455 22.05 10.86 -9.80
N TRP A 456 21.74 9.65 -9.35
CA TRP A 456 21.35 9.38 -7.96
C TRP A 456 22.48 8.86 -7.06
N THR A 457 23.66 8.47 -7.61
CA THR A 457 24.76 7.93 -6.82
C THR A 457 25.23 8.88 -5.71
N ALA A 458 25.42 10.15 -6.02
CA ALA A 458 25.93 11.12 -5.06
C ALA A 458 24.91 11.40 -3.93
N GLU A 459 23.63 11.42 -4.23
CA GLU A 459 22.58 11.60 -3.23
C GLU A 459 22.41 10.36 -2.37
N ALA A 460 22.36 9.17 -2.96
CA ALA A 460 22.32 7.89 -2.23
C ALA A 460 23.46 7.76 -1.22
N ALA A 461 24.69 8.13 -1.62
CA ALA A 461 25.85 8.13 -0.73
C ALA A 461 25.72 9.10 0.47
N ARG A 462 25.00 10.23 0.34
CA ARG A 462 24.74 11.16 1.45
C ARG A 462 23.81 10.59 2.52
N TYR A 463 23.03 9.58 2.16
CA TYR A 463 22.08 8.90 3.04
C TYR A 463 22.52 7.47 3.38
N ASP A 464 23.80 7.16 3.20
CA ASP A 464 24.41 5.86 3.51
C ASP A 464 23.70 4.66 2.88
N ALA A 465 23.05 4.87 1.73
CA ALA A 465 22.29 3.81 1.04
C ALA A 465 23.17 2.73 0.40
N GLY A 466 24.50 2.91 0.39
CA GLY A 466 25.41 2.02 -0.30
C GLY A 466 25.38 2.17 -1.82
N PRO A 467 26.13 1.32 -2.57
CA PRO A 467 26.20 1.41 -4.02
C PRO A 467 24.84 1.09 -4.66
N LEU A 468 24.46 1.88 -5.67
CA LEU A 468 23.25 1.63 -6.44
C LEU A 468 23.37 0.35 -7.27
N PRO A 469 22.31 -0.46 -7.35
CA PRO A 469 22.30 -1.67 -8.18
C PRO A 469 22.50 -1.34 -9.67
N GLU A 470 23.12 -2.25 -10.40
CA GLU A 470 23.24 -2.17 -11.86
C GLU A 470 22.03 -2.79 -12.58
N ARG A 471 21.30 -3.67 -11.89
CA ARG A 471 20.20 -4.47 -12.44
C ARG A 471 18.87 -4.17 -11.75
N LEU A 472 17.78 -4.27 -12.51
CA LEU A 472 16.43 -4.17 -11.97
C LEU A 472 16.09 -5.35 -11.05
N LEU A 473 16.47 -6.56 -11.45
CA LEU A 473 16.31 -7.75 -10.63
C LEU A 473 17.57 -8.01 -9.81
N ASP A 474 17.38 -8.47 -8.60
CA ASP A 474 18.47 -8.80 -7.70
C ASP A 474 19.24 -10.05 -8.14
N GLU A 475 20.52 -10.06 -7.84
CA GLU A 475 21.34 -11.27 -7.93
C GLU A 475 20.92 -12.28 -6.84
N PRO A 476 21.04 -13.59 -7.09
CA PRO A 476 20.58 -14.62 -6.14
C PRO A 476 21.18 -14.52 -4.72
N ASN A 477 22.34 -13.89 -4.57
CA ASN A 477 23.01 -13.72 -3.29
C ASN A 477 22.37 -12.66 -2.38
N VAL A 478 21.54 -11.77 -2.89
CA VAL A 478 20.86 -10.75 -2.08
C VAL A 478 19.96 -11.40 -1.04
N ALA A 479 19.19 -12.41 -1.45
CA ALA A 479 18.34 -13.17 -0.54
C ALA A 479 19.13 -13.88 0.59
N LEU A 480 20.42 -14.18 0.38
CA LEU A 480 21.27 -14.87 1.36
C LEU A 480 21.68 -13.97 2.53
N THR A 481 21.45 -12.67 2.47
CA THR A 481 21.84 -11.74 3.54
C THR A 481 21.06 -11.96 4.84
N ARG A 482 19.96 -12.72 4.81
CA ARG A 482 19.06 -12.98 5.97
C ARG A 482 19.32 -14.30 6.70
N GLY A 483 20.46 -14.92 6.61
CA GLY A 483 20.93 -15.99 7.52
C GLY A 483 20.21 -17.35 7.43
N PRO A 484 20.53 -18.30 8.34
CA PRO A 484 19.95 -19.64 8.40
C PRO A 484 18.50 -19.62 8.92
N GLY A 485 17.70 -20.60 8.55
CA GLY A 485 16.29 -20.73 9.00
C GLY A 485 15.28 -20.55 7.87
N ARG A 486 15.71 -20.18 6.68
CA ARG A 486 14.86 -19.96 5.50
C ARG A 486 14.07 -21.19 5.08
N GLU A 487 14.69 -22.36 5.08
CA GLU A 487 14.02 -23.63 4.73
C GLU A 487 12.88 -23.95 5.72
N ALA A 488 13.12 -23.77 7.02
CA ALA A 488 12.09 -23.96 8.03
C ALA A 488 10.93 -22.95 7.85
N ALA A 489 11.25 -21.69 7.57
CA ALA A 489 10.25 -20.67 7.28
C ALA A 489 9.44 -20.98 6.01
N ALA A 490 10.09 -21.52 4.97
CA ALA A 490 9.42 -21.94 3.73
C ALA A 490 8.42 -23.08 3.97
N HIS A 491 8.83 -24.14 4.66
CA HIS A 491 7.93 -25.26 5.00
C HIS A 491 6.76 -24.83 5.88
N GLN A 492 7.01 -23.93 6.83
CA GLN A 492 5.94 -23.42 7.70
C GLN A 492 4.95 -22.55 6.91
N ALA A 493 5.44 -21.68 6.02
CA ALA A 493 4.60 -20.87 5.15
C ALA A 493 3.73 -21.72 4.22
N GLU A 494 4.30 -22.74 3.59
CA GLU A 494 3.58 -23.67 2.72
C GLU A 494 2.43 -24.39 3.45
N ALA A 495 2.72 -24.98 4.61
CA ALA A 495 1.72 -25.67 5.43
C ALA A 495 0.61 -24.72 5.92
N MET A 496 0.98 -23.51 6.35
CA MET A 496 0.03 -22.50 6.80
C MET A 496 -0.85 -22.02 5.65
N THR A 497 -0.26 -21.74 4.50
CA THR A 497 -0.99 -21.29 3.30
C THR A 497 -2.02 -22.32 2.87
N ALA A 498 -1.64 -23.58 2.78
CA ALA A 498 -2.57 -24.65 2.40
C ALA A 498 -3.79 -24.71 3.33
N LEU A 499 -3.56 -24.64 4.65
CA LEU A 499 -4.63 -24.67 5.65
C LEU A 499 -5.57 -23.44 5.55
N VAL A 500 -5.00 -22.23 5.40
CA VAL A 500 -5.77 -20.99 5.34
C VAL A 500 -6.59 -20.94 4.06
N VAL A 501 -5.99 -21.28 2.92
CA VAL A 501 -6.67 -21.30 1.62
C VAL A 501 -7.80 -22.32 1.60
N ASP A 502 -7.58 -23.57 2.05
CA ASP A 502 -8.63 -24.59 2.13
C ASP A 502 -9.84 -24.11 2.94
N ARG A 503 -9.60 -23.50 4.09
CA ARG A 503 -10.66 -22.94 4.93
C ARG A 503 -11.43 -21.81 4.24
N ALA A 504 -10.73 -20.88 3.57
CA ALA A 504 -11.36 -19.79 2.86
C ALA A 504 -12.20 -20.30 1.68
N LEU A 505 -11.68 -21.23 0.88
CA LEU A 505 -12.40 -21.86 -0.22
C LEU A 505 -13.66 -22.59 0.25
N HIS A 506 -13.56 -23.33 1.37
CA HIS A 506 -14.72 -23.99 1.96
C HIS A 506 -15.79 -22.98 2.41
N ALA A 507 -15.39 -21.87 3.01
CA ALA A 507 -16.33 -20.81 3.42
C ALA A 507 -16.98 -20.12 2.21
N LEU A 508 -16.20 -19.80 1.18
CA LEU A 508 -16.68 -19.18 -0.05
C LEU A 508 -17.64 -20.09 -0.83
N SER A 509 -17.41 -21.41 -0.85
CA SER A 509 -18.29 -22.36 -1.53
C SER A 509 -19.69 -22.45 -0.92
N ARG A 510 -19.83 -22.16 0.37
CA ARG A 510 -21.13 -22.17 1.08
C ARG A 510 -21.99 -20.93 0.84
N ARG A 511 -21.45 -19.94 0.15
CA ARG A 511 -22.14 -18.68 -0.18
C ARG A 511 -22.80 -18.71 -1.55
N ARG A 512 -22.45 -19.71 -2.35
CA ARG A 512 -23.08 -19.99 -3.64
C ARG A 512 -24.30 -20.88 -3.43
#